data_5b3bbadf7c9842da0c240e77d3af2c5e
#
_entry.id   5b3bbadf7c9842da0c240e77d3af2c5e
#
_cell.length_a   1.000
_cell.length_b   1.000
_cell.length_c   1.000
_cell.angle_alpha   90.00
_cell.angle_beta   90.00
_cell.angle_gamma   90.00
#
_symmetry.space_group_name_H-M   'P 1'
#
loop_
_entity.id
_entity.type
_entity.pdbx_description
1 polymer ?
#
loop_
_entity_poly.entity_id
_entity_poly.type
_entity_poly.pdbx_seq_one_letter_code
_entity_poly.pdbx_strand_id
1 'polypeptide(L)'
;MTTTDTIYKGVPLKNGRTEQMIDTIIKMRDSMKTNEIAELLGFESFRPVNAICRLLNTANGTTKPKATKAPKKKFKPVREAKNTFNNYHGIAKDKARQLIAEAIMETKRQSSNILTLPAAEWIMEKKILKKKSGYKFTAVERQKETYQQMLKNLANNDMLLNSVISVENKTVGEVTVNDKEDTYSSMILDYCGTIDSFYDEIDDIMKRNLVKKDGCITITLSENDRLLNHSLRMNNYSNTYIKKCCMGEDVNGAKVTGDLVNILVYNNTGYEIVKKFSYKDKTVKMLLFIIKRIDD
;
A
#
# COMPACT_ATOMS: atom_id res chain seq x y z
N MET A 1 -29.12 -5.37 -22.76
CA MET A 1 -30.15 -6.09 -21.98
C MET A 1 -30.03 -5.65 -20.53
N THR A 2 -30.94 -4.80 -20.08
CA THR A 2 -31.00 -4.35 -18.69
C THR A 2 -31.68 -5.44 -17.86
N THR A 3 -30.91 -6.15 -17.05
CA THR A 3 -31.48 -7.10 -16.07
C THR A 3 -32.22 -6.26 -15.04
N THR A 4 -33.55 -6.28 -15.08
CA THR A 4 -34.39 -5.75 -14.01
C THR A 4 -34.12 -6.54 -12.73
N ASP A 5 -33.47 -5.91 -11.75
CA ASP A 5 -33.23 -6.50 -10.44
C ASP A 5 -34.60 -6.86 -9.82
N THR A 6 -34.86 -8.15 -9.60
CA THR A 6 -36.08 -8.59 -8.89
C THR A 6 -35.97 -8.14 -7.44
N ILE A 7 -36.99 -7.43 -6.94
CA ILE A 7 -37.03 -6.93 -5.56
C ILE A 7 -38.06 -7.72 -4.77
N TYR A 8 -37.67 -8.31 -3.64
CA TYR A 8 -38.54 -9.02 -2.71
C TYR A 8 -38.57 -8.31 -1.36
N LYS A 9 -39.76 -7.88 -0.91
CA LYS A 9 -39.95 -7.11 0.34
C LYS A 9 -38.98 -5.94 0.52
N GLY A 10 -38.69 -5.23 -0.57
CA GLY A 10 -37.77 -4.09 -0.59
C GLY A 10 -36.27 -4.46 -0.62
N VAL A 11 -35.95 -5.72 -0.75
CA VAL A 11 -34.55 -6.20 -0.84
C VAL A 11 -34.27 -6.73 -2.24
N PRO A 12 -33.26 -6.22 -2.95
CA PRO A 12 -32.86 -6.75 -4.26
C PRO A 12 -32.36 -8.20 -4.15
N LEU A 13 -32.91 -9.09 -4.99
CA LEU A 13 -32.47 -10.49 -5.12
C LEU A 13 -31.22 -10.58 -6.00
N LYS A 14 -30.09 -10.17 -5.46
CA LYS A 14 -28.77 -10.25 -6.09
C LYS A 14 -27.71 -10.71 -5.08
N ASN A 15 -26.55 -11.09 -5.57
CA ASN A 15 -25.45 -11.56 -4.73
C ASN A 15 -25.81 -12.80 -3.85
N GLY A 16 -26.54 -13.76 -4.43
CA GLY A 16 -26.93 -14.99 -3.75
C GLY A 16 -28.08 -14.86 -2.74
N ARG A 17 -28.79 -13.72 -2.70
CA ARG A 17 -29.95 -13.52 -1.84
C ARG A 17 -31.19 -14.22 -2.43
N THR A 18 -31.85 -15.02 -1.61
CA THR A 18 -33.09 -15.70 -1.98
C THR A 18 -34.26 -15.18 -1.13
N GLU A 19 -35.49 -15.33 -1.64
CA GLU A 19 -36.70 -14.96 -0.90
C GLU A 19 -36.77 -15.69 0.43
N GLN A 20 -36.49 -16.99 0.43
CA GLN A 20 -36.46 -17.83 1.65
C GLN A 20 -35.48 -17.33 2.71
N MET A 21 -34.29 -16.86 2.28
CA MET A 21 -33.28 -16.26 3.18
C MET A 21 -33.81 -14.96 3.81
N ILE A 22 -34.45 -14.11 3.02
CA ILE A 22 -35.04 -12.85 3.48
C ILE A 22 -36.16 -13.14 4.49
N ASP A 23 -37.04 -14.11 4.21
CA ASP A 23 -38.11 -14.48 5.12
C ASP A 23 -37.61 -15.09 6.44
N THR A 24 -36.56 -15.87 6.39
CA THR A 24 -35.88 -16.40 7.58
C THR A 24 -35.29 -15.24 8.43
N ILE A 25 -34.65 -14.29 7.83
CA ILE A 25 -34.12 -13.09 8.55
C ILE A 25 -35.23 -12.27 9.18
N ILE A 26 -36.35 -12.08 8.46
CA ILE A 26 -37.53 -11.35 8.99
C ILE A 26 -38.09 -12.05 10.23
N LYS A 27 -38.21 -13.36 10.23
CA LYS A 27 -38.75 -14.14 11.36
C LYS A 27 -37.84 -14.10 12.58
N MET A 28 -36.51 -14.06 12.37
CA MET A 28 -35.52 -14.21 13.45
C MET A 28 -35.00 -12.88 14.02
N ARG A 29 -35.03 -11.77 13.26
CA ARG A 29 -34.38 -10.50 13.61
C ARG A 29 -34.84 -9.86 14.92
N ASP A 30 -36.05 -10.18 15.37
CA ASP A 30 -36.62 -9.58 16.59
C ASP A 30 -36.27 -10.40 17.85
N SER A 31 -35.80 -11.64 17.68
CA SER A 31 -35.50 -12.59 18.78
C SER A 31 -34.02 -12.99 18.84
N MET A 32 -33.26 -12.77 17.78
CA MET A 32 -31.86 -13.23 17.69
C MET A 32 -30.93 -12.10 17.24
N LYS A 33 -29.67 -12.20 17.67
CA LYS A 33 -28.62 -11.28 17.20
C LYS A 33 -28.22 -11.59 15.75
N THR A 34 -27.78 -10.57 15.01
CA THR A 34 -27.44 -10.72 13.59
C THR A 34 -26.27 -11.66 13.31
N ASN A 35 -25.36 -11.88 14.26
CA ASN A 35 -24.30 -12.88 14.16
C ASN A 35 -24.84 -14.32 14.30
N GLU A 36 -25.81 -14.55 15.18
CA GLU A 36 -26.46 -15.86 15.36
C GLU A 36 -27.30 -16.24 14.13
N ILE A 37 -28.02 -15.26 13.55
CA ILE A 37 -28.75 -15.46 12.29
C ILE A 37 -27.78 -15.77 11.13
N ALA A 38 -26.63 -15.10 11.09
CA ALA A 38 -25.61 -15.33 10.06
C ALA A 38 -25.04 -16.75 10.14
N GLU A 39 -24.76 -17.23 11.33
CA GLU A 39 -24.29 -18.59 11.57
C GLU A 39 -25.32 -19.66 11.14
N LEU A 40 -26.58 -19.47 11.52
CA LEU A 40 -27.69 -20.34 11.10
C LEU A 40 -27.90 -20.39 9.58
N LEU A 41 -27.65 -19.28 8.88
CA LEU A 41 -27.75 -19.19 7.42
C LEU A 41 -26.46 -19.57 6.69
N GLY A 42 -25.44 -20.04 7.41
CA GLY A 42 -24.16 -20.46 6.83
C GLY A 42 -23.31 -19.30 6.30
N PHE A 43 -23.54 -18.07 6.75
CA PHE A 43 -22.68 -16.96 6.38
C PHE A 43 -21.42 -16.90 7.24
N GLU A 44 -20.27 -16.70 6.63
CA GLU A 44 -18.99 -16.48 7.32
C GLU A 44 -18.95 -15.17 8.14
N SER A 45 -19.91 -14.26 7.95
CA SER A 45 -19.99 -13.00 8.68
C SER A 45 -21.43 -12.48 8.79
N PHE A 46 -21.69 -11.62 9.79
CA PHE A 46 -23.00 -10.98 10.00
C PHE A 46 -23.33 -9.85 8.99
N ARG A 47 -22.38 -9.44 8.13
CA ARG A 47 -22.55 -8.31 7.20
C ARG A 47 -23.68 -8.49 6.21
N PRO A 48 -23.87 -9.66 5.55
CA PRO A 48 -25.01 -9.89 4.67
C PRO A 48 -26.35 -9.73 5.39
N VAL A 49 -26.47 -10.26 6.60
CA VAL A 49 -27.68 -10.18 7.43
C VAL A 49 -27.98 -8.73 7.81
N ASN A 50 -26.98 -7.98 8.27
CA ASN A 50 -27.11 -6.55 8.58
C ASN A 50 -27.53 -5.71 7.37
N ALA A 51 -26.98 -6.02 6.18
CA ALA A 51 -27.36 -5.33 4.95
C ALA A 51 -28.83 -5.57 4.60
N ILE A 52 -29.31 -6.81 4.72
CA ILE A 52 -30.71 -7.17 4.48
C ILE A 52 -31.62 -6.50 5.53
N CYS A 53 -31.27 -6.54 6.81
CA CYS A 53 -32.05 -5.86 7.87
C CYS A 53 -32.15 -4.35 7.63
N ARG A 54 -31.10 -3.69 7.17
CA ARG A 54 -31.15 -2.25 6.82
C ARG A 54 -32.12 -1.98 5.67
N LEU A 55 -32.08 -2.77 4.61
CA LEU A 55 -32.98 -2.64 3.47
C LEU A 55 -34.43 -2.85 3.87
N LEU A 56 -34.72 -3.88 4.69
CA LEU A 56 -36.04 -4.15 5.24
C LEU A 56 -36.55 -2.98 6.10
N ASN A 57 -35.71 -2.41 6.95
CA ASN A 57 -36.07 -1.25 7.77
C ASN A 57 -36.37 0.00 6.92
N THR A 58 -35.65 0.18 5.82
CA THR A 58 -35.90 1.27 4.86
C THR A 58 -37.23 1.04 4.13
N ALA A 59 -37.49 -0.18 3.65
CA ALA A 59 -38.72 -0.52 2.95
C ALA A 59 -39.95 -0.39 3.84
N ASN A 60 -39.85 -0.71 5.13
CA ASN A 60 -40.97 -0.62 6.09
C ASN A 60 -41.13 0.78 6.73
N GLY A 61 -40.35 1.77 6.31
CA GLY A 61 -40.43 3.15 6.86
C GLY A 61 -40.00 3.25 8.33
N THR A 62 -39.44 2.17 8.90
CA THR A 62 -39.00 2.11 10.30
C THR A 62 -37.63 2.70 10.56
N THR A 63 -36.92 3.13 9.52
CA THR A 63 -35.79 4.02 9.69
C THR A 63 -36.33 5.36 10.17
N LYS A 64 -36.36 5.57 11.50
CA LYS A 64 -36.42 6.95 12.00
C LYS A 64 -35.40 7.74 11.17
N PRO A 65 -35.83 8.82 10.47
CA PRO A 65 -34.87 9.68 9.83
C PRO A 65 -33.86 9.98 10.93
N LYS A 66 -32.60 9.67 10.73
CA LYS A 66 -31.54 10.18 11.60
C LYS A 66 -31.84 11.64 11.69
N ALA A 67 -32.32 12.09 12.90
CA ALA A 67 -32.54 13.49 13.12
C ALA A 67 -31.26 14.12 12.60
N THR A 68 -31.36 14.82 11.49
CA THR A 68 -30.31 15.64 10.94
C THR A 68 -30.04 16.61 12.06
N LYS A 69 -29.11 16.23 12.95
CA LYS A 69 -28.55 17.19 13.89
C LYS A 69 -28.13 18.30 12.97
N ALA A 70 -28.91 19.41 13.03
CA ALA A 70 -28.59 20.60 12.29
C ALA A 70 -27.07 20.75 12.40
N PRO A 71 -26.37 20.93 11.29
CA PRO A 71 -24.92 20.93 11.30
C PRO A 71 -24.56 21.97 12.34
N LYS A 72 -24.17 21.54 13.53
CA LYS A 72 -23.41 22.39 14.44
C LYS A 72 -22.16 22.68 13.64
N LYS A 73 -22.24 23.73 12.81
CA LYS A 73 -21.09 24.41 12.25
C LYS A 73 -20.26 24.95 13.42
N LYS A 74 -19.69 24.05 14.20
CA LYS A 74 -18.38 24.28 14.72
C LYS A 74 -17.51 24.09 13.49
N PHE A 75 -17.29 25.19 12.77
CA PHE A 75 -16.05 25.40 12.09
C PHE A 75 -14.97 25.14 13.15
N LYS A 76 -14.58 23.86 13.31
CA LYS A 76 -13.21 23.61 13.72
C LYS A 76 -12.44 24.32 12.63
N PRO A 77 -11.62 25.33 12.97
CA PRO A 77 -10.75 25.89 11.95
C PRO A 77 -10.19 24.66 11.25
N VAL A 78 -10.32 24.62 9.93
CA VAL A 78 -9.62 23.63 9.11
C VAL A 78 -8.24 23.68 9.72
N ARG A 79 -7.87 22.67 10.48
CA ARG A 79 -6.48 22.53 10.87
C ARG A 79 -5.84 22.47 9.52
N GLU A 80 -5.28 23.61 9.11
CA GLU A 80 -4.37 23.66 7.99
C GLU A 80 -3.56 22.42 8.19
N ALA A 81 -3.65 21.49 7.23
CA ALA A 81 -2.88 20.27 7.30
C ALA A 81 -1.47 20.81 7.47
N LYS A 82 -1.05 20.88 8.75
CA LYS A 82 0.24 21.46 9.13
C LYS A 82 1.18 20.71 8.26
N ASN A 83 1.74 21.42 7.29
CA ASN A 83 2.61 20.91 6.26
C ASN A 83 3.39 19.73 6.83
N THR A 84 2.90 18.53 6.59
CA THR A 84 3.51 17.27 7.04
C THR A 84 4.81 17.03 6.28
N PHE A 85 5.20 17.96 5.42
CA PHE A 85 6.52 18.11 4.79
C PHE A 85 7.64 18.44 5.78
N ASN A 86 7.33 18.58 7.08
CA ASN A 86 8.33 18.85 8.09
C ASN A 86 9.29 17.65 8.19
N ASN A 87 10.42 17.86 7.55
CA ASN A 87 11.76 17.35 7.86
C ASN A 87 11.77 16.21 8.86
N TYR A 88 11.58 15.00 8.36
CA TYR A 88 11.79 13.79 9.14
C TYR A 88 13.29 13.52 9.28
N HIS A 89 13.97 14.37 10.06
CA HIS A 89 15.36 14.16 10.44
C HIS A 89 15.41 13.39 11.75
N GLY A 90 15.16 12.08 11.66
CA GLY A 90 15.44 11.17 12.76
C GLY A 90 16.74 10.42 12.51
N ILE A 91 17.62 10.30 13.51
CA ILE A 91 18.90 9.56 13.41
C ILE A 91 18.68 8.18 12.76
N ALA A 92 17.61 7.48 13.12
CA ALA A 92 17.29 6.17 12.59
C ALA A 92 16.90 6.20 11.10
N LYS A 93 16.15 7.22 10.66
CA LYS A 93 15.79 7.43 9.24
C LYS A 93 17.00 7.84 8.43
N ASP A 94 17.89 8.65 8.98
CA ASP A 94 19.13 9.03 8.31
C ASP A 94 20.09 7.84 8.16
N LYS A 95 20.10 6.91 9.12
CA LYS A 95 20.81 5.64 8.98
C LYS A 95 20.20 4.76 7.88
N ALA A 96 18.87 4.66 7.79
CA ALA A 96 18.21 3.94 6.69
C ALA A 96 18.60 4.54 5.33
N ARG A 97 18.55 5.87 5.18
CA ARG A 97 18.97 6.57 3.96
C ARG A 97 20.46 6.34 3.64
N GLN A 98 21.30 6.24 4.67
CA GLN A 98 22.71 5.93 4.46
C GLN A 98 22.89 4.52 3.90
N LEU A 99 22.19 3.53 4.46
CA LEU A 99 22.23 2.15 3.96
C LEU A 99 21.73 2.03 2.53
N ILE A 100 20.67 2.76 2.16
CA ILE A 100 20.18 2.84 0.79
C ILE A 100 21.26 3.44 -0.13
N ALA A 101 21.84 4.59 0.25
CA ALA A 101 22.87 5.23 -0.57
C ALA A 101 24.11 4.35 -0.74
N GLU A 102 24.53 3.61 0.28
CA GLU A 102 25.63 2.65 0.22
C GLU A 102 25.31 1.52 -0.75
N ALA A 103 24.13 0.91 -0.65
CA ALA A 103 23.71 -0.16 -1.56
C ALA A 103 23.66 0.29 -3.02
N ILE A 104 23.15 1.50 -3.30
CA ILE A 104 23.15 2.09 -4.65
C ILE A 104 24.58 2.28 -5.18
N MET A 105 25.52 2.72 -4.34
CA MET A 105 26.90 2.98 -4.76
C MET A 105 27.72 1.69 -4.95
N GLU A 106 27.37 0.60 -4.28
CA GLU A 106 27.97 -0.72 -4.48
C GLU A 106 27.63 -1.32 -5.83
N THR A 107 26.55 -0.84 -6.48
CA THR A 107 26.22 -1.22 -7.85
C THR A 107 27.25 -0.64 -8.80
N LYS A 108 28.16 -1.45 -9.34
CA LYS A 108 29.40 -1.05 -10.02
C LYS A 108 29.22 -0.39 -11.39
N ARG A 109 28.06 0.14 -11.77
CA ARG A 109 27.76 0.54 -13.15
C ARG A 109 27.88 2.04 -13.43
N GLN A 110 28.40 2.37 -14.63
CA GLN A 110 28.70 3.73 -15.08
C GLN A 110 27.48 4.53 -15.57
N SER A 111 26.39 3.88 -15.99
CA SER A 111 25.16 4.57 -16.41
C SER A 111 24.01 4.14 -15.51
N SER A 112 23.62 5.00 -14.60
CA SER A 112 22.71 4.61 -13.54
C SER A 112 21.43 5.46 -13.62
N ASN A 113 20.44 4.95 -14.36
CA ASN A 113 19.07 5.42 -14.21
C ASN A 113 18.46 4.76 -12.97
N ILE A 114 18.04 5.56 -12.00
CA ILE A 114 17.42 5.12 -10.75
C ILE A 114 15.97 5.58 -10.77
N LEU A 115 15.03 4.63 -10.62
CA LEU A 115 13.64 4.99 -10.32
C LEU A 115 13.54 5.28 -8.82
N THR A 116 12.89 6.39 -8.45
CA THR A 116 12.81 6.82 -7.05
C THR A 116 11.46 7.43 -6.69
N LEU A 117 11.10 7.32 -5.41
CA LEU A 117 9.97 8.01 -4.77
C LEU A 117 10.53 9.09 -3.81
N PRO A 118 10.94 10.27 -4.34
CA PRO A 118 11.82 11.18 -3.62
C PRO A 118 11.14 12.00 -2.52
N ALA A 119 9.82 12.03 -2.45
CA ALA A 119 9.07 13.03 -1.71
C ALA A 119 9.46 14.48 -2.09
N ALA A 120 8.84 15.48 -1.42
CA ALA A 120 9.02 16.90 -1.80
C ALA A 120 10.47 17.38 -1.74
N GLU A 121 11.26 16.89 -0.78
CA GLU A 121 12.56 17.48 -0.42
C GLU A 121 13.77 16.88 -1.15
N TRP A 122 13.61 15.78 -1.88
CA TRP A 122 14.70 15.11 -2.60
C TRP A 122 15.92 14.75 -1.72
N ILE A 123 15.66 14.36 -0.47
CA ILE A 123 16.74 14.18 0.53
C ILE A 123 17.66 13.02 0.14
N MET A 124 17.08 11.91 -0.33
CA MET A 124 17.85 10.72 -0.71
C MET A 124 18.71 10.97 -1.94
N GLU A 125 18.12 11.55 -2.98
CA GLU A 125 18.77 11.85 -4.25
C GLU A 125 19.92 12.84 -4.06
N LYS A 126 19.69 13.91 -3.28
CA LYS A 126 20.76 14.85 -2.86
C LYS A 126 21.89 14.14 -2.11
N LYS A 127 21.55 13.17 -1.24
CA LYS A 127 22.56 12.41 -0.48
C LYS A 127 23.40 11.53 -1.40
N ILE A 128 22.80 10.89 -2.39
CA ILE A 128 23.49 10.08 -3.40
C ILE A 128 24.41 10.95 -4.24
N LEU A 129 23.90 12.07 -4.80
CA LEU A 129 24.64 12.97 -5.67
C LEU A 129 25.82 13.65 -4.98
N LYS A 130 25.71 13.97 -3.68
CA LYS A 130 26.81 14.49 -2.87
C LYS A 130 27.96 13.51 -2.73
N LYS A 131 27.68 12.21 -2.75
CA LYS A 131 28.71 11.17 -2.61
C LYS A 131 29.33 10.78 -3.95
N LYS A 132 28.52 10.73 -5.02
CA LYS A 132 28.98 10.38 -6.36
C LYS A 132 28.06 11.02 -7.40
N SER A 133 28.67 11.77 -8.32
CA SER A 133 27.98 12.33 -9.48
C SER A 133 27.72 11.27 -10.56
N GLY A 134 26.89 11.59 -11.55
CA GLY A 134 26.61 10.72 -12.70
C GLY A 134 25.38 9.85 -12.58
N TYR A 135 24.72 9.82 -11.43
CA TYR A 135 23.41 9.19 -11.30
C TYR A 135 22.32 10.02 -11.98
N LYS A 136 21.38 9.35 -12.62
CA LYS A 136 20.19 9.93 -13.23
C LYS A 136 18.95 9.37 -12.55
N PHE A 137 17.90 10.20 -12.39
CA PHE A 137 16.70 9.80 -11.67
C PHE A 137 15.45 9.93 -12.51
N THR A 138 14.63 8.89 -12.52
CA THR A 138 13.23 8.92 -12.90
C THR A 138 12.42 8.99 -11.61
N ALA A 139 11.83 10.13 -11.32
CA ALA A 139 11.11 10.38 -10.08
C ALA A 139 9.61 10.19 -10.26
N VAL A 140 8.97 9.52 -9.30
CA VAL A 140 7.55 9.20 -9.34
C VAL A 140 6.88 9.68 -8.05
N GLU A 141 5.76 10.39 -8.18
CA GLU A 141 4.94 10.83 -7.05
C GLU A 141 3.46 10.89 -7.46
N ARG A 142 2.63 10.10 -6.80
CA ARG A 142 1.19 10.04 -7.12
C ARG A 142 0.37 11.18 -6.53
N GLN A 143 0.82 11.75 -5.41
CA GLN A 143 0.10 12.85 -4.74
C GLN A 143 0.40 14.18 -5.43
N LYS A 144 -0.63 14.80 -6.01
CA LYS A 144 -0.50 16.02 -6.82
C LYS A 144 0.18 17.18 -6.09
N GLU A 145 -0.16 17.38 -4.82
CA GLU A 145 0.40 18.46 -4.00
C GLU A 145 1.89 18.23 -3.74
N THR A 146 2.27 17.00 -3.40
CA THR A 146 3.67 16.60 -3.21
C THR A 146 4.46 16.74 -4.52
N TYR A 147 3.89 16.26 -5.63
CA TYR A 147 4.46 16.42 -6.96
C TYR A 147 4.74 17.89 -7.32
N GLN A 148 3.78 18.77 -7.08
CA GLN A 148 3.97 20.20 -7.35
C GLN A 148 5.09 20.81 -6.50
N GLN A 149 5.21 20.41 -5.24
CA GLN A 149 6.28 20.86 -4.37
C GLN A 149 7.64 20.28 -4.79
N MET A 150 7.67 19.02 -5.26
CA MET A 150 8.87 18.41 -5.85
C MET A 150 9.39 19.22 -7.04
N LEU A 151 8.51 19.62 -7.96
CA LEU A 151 8.90 20.43 -9.12
C LEU A 151 9.48 21.79 -8.71
N LYS A 152 8.87 22.46 -7.72
CA LYS A 152 9.40 23.73 -7.18
C LYS A 152 10.78 23.55 -6.57
N ASN A 153 10.98 22.50 -5.79
CA ASN A 153 12.26 22.22 -5.15
C ASN A 153 13.32 21.74 -6.15
N LEU A 154 12.92 21.07 -7.22
CA LEU A 154 13.79 20.69 -8.32
C LEU A 154 14.30 21.93 -9.08
N ALA A 155 13.41 22.86 -9.45
CA ALA A 155 13.73 24.07 -10.18
C ALA A 155 14.74 24.97 -9.44
N ASN A 156 14.80 24.89 -8.11
CA ASN A 156 15.70 25.65 -7.26
C ASN A 156 17.01 24.90 -6.91
N ASN A 157 17.34 23.81 -7.62
CA ASN A 157 18.52 23.01 -7.30
C ASN A 157 19.21 22.47 -8.56
N ASP A 158 20.24 23.13 -9.02
CA ASP A 158 20.97 22.81 -10.25
C ASP A 158 21.53 21.38 -10.27
N MET A 159 22.00 20.88 -9.12
CA MET A 159 22.55 19.52 -9.04
C MET A 159 21.47 18.47 -9.32
N LEU A 160 20.25 18.66 -8.81
CA LEU A 160 19.12 17.81 -9.10
C LEU A 160 18.62 17.99 -10.52
N LEU A 161 18.47 19.25 -10.95
CA LEU A 161 17.95 19.58 -12.29
C LEU A 161 18.78 18.89 -13.39
N ASN A 162 20.10 18.88 -13.24
CA ASN A 162 21.02 18.21 -14.16
C ASN A 162 21.01 16.68 -14.04
N SER A 163 20.40 16.12 -12.99
CA SER A 163 20.42 14.69 -12.70
C SER A 163 19.06 14.01 -12.85
N VAL A 164 17.97 14.76 -12.95
CA VAL A 164 16.62 14.21 -13.13
C VAL A 164 16.29 14.07 -14.61
N ILE A 165 15.89 12.86 -15.03
CA ILE A 165 15.44 12.55 -16.40
C ILE A 165 13.99 12.98 -16.57
N SER A 166 13.13 12.53 -15.65
CA SER A 166 11.70 12.85 -15.65
C SER A 166 11.13 12.90 -14.24
N VAL A 167 10.02 13.59 -14.10
CA VAL A 167 9.20 13.62 -12.88
C VAL A 167 7.78 13.32 -13.28
N GLU A 168 7.24 12.22 -12.77
CA GLU A 168 5.94 11.68 -13.19
C GLU A 168 4.92 11.79 -12.05
N ASN A 169 3.74 12.38 -12.35
CA ASN A 169 2.63 12.36 -11.38
C ASN A 169 1.76 11.12 -11.61
N LYS A 170 2.29 9.97 -11.26
CA LYS A 170 1.71 8.64 -11.48
C LYS A 170 2.09 7.70 -10.34
N THR A 171 1.56 6.47 -10.38
CA THR A 171 2.08 5.34 -9.58
C THR A 171 3.32 4.75 -10.25
N VAL A 172 4.10 3.96 -9.50
CA VAL A 172 5.25 3.24 -10.06
C VAL A 172 4.81 2.28 -11.16
N GLY A 173 3.73 1.52 -10.93
CA GLY A 173 3.19 0.59 -11.93
C GLY A 173 2.78 1.28 -13.24
N GLU A 174 2.16 2.48 -13.18
CA GLU A 174 1.80 3.25 -14.38
C GLU A 174 3.04 3.76 -15.15
N VAL A 175 4.12 4.08 -14.45
CA VAL A 175 5.38 4.51 -15.08
C VAL A 175 6.09 3.33 -15.72
N THR A 176 6.14 2.20 -15.03
CA THR A 176 6.91 1.02 -15.45
C THR A 176 6.19 0.09 -16.42
N VAL A 177 4.88 0.29 -16.70
CA VAL A 177 4.05 -0.63 -17.48
C VAL A 177 4.63 -1.00 -18.85
N ASN A 178 5.30 -0.06 -19.52
CA ASN A 178 5.91 -0.27 -20.84
C ASN A 178 7.44 -0.43 -20.79
N ASP A 179 8.04 -0.43 -19.60
CA ASP A 179 9.48 -0.57 -19.46
C ASP A 179 9.92 -1.99 -19.81
N LYS A 180 11.13 -2.08 -20.34
CA LYS A 180 11.75 -3.35 -20.68
C LYS A 180 12.63 -3.83 -19.53
N GLU A 181 13.02 -5.10 -19.62
CA GLU A 181 14.07 -5.64 -18.76
C GLU A 181 15.31 -4.73 -18.76
N ASP A 182 15.98 -4.65 -17.62
CA ASP A 182 17.22 -3.88 -17.45
C ASP A 182 17.08 -2.35 -17.65
N THR A 183 15.87 -1.79 -17.53
CA THR A 183 15.66 -0.34 -17.69
C THR A 183 16.36 0.48 -16.59
N TYR A 184 16.34 0.00 -15.35
CA TYR A 184 16.88 0.72 -14.20
C TYR A 184 18.13 0.06 -13.65
N SER A 185 19.10 0.86 -13.21
CA SER A 185 20.25 0.34 -12.46
C SER A 185 19.88 -0.01 -11.03
N SER A 186 18.92 0.70 -10.46
CA SER A 186 18.37 0.47 -9.13
C SER A 186 17.00 1.12 -8.98
N MET A 187 16.25 0.71 -7.95
CA MET A 187 14.99 1.35 -7.56
C MET A 187 14.98 1.69 -6.07
N ILE A 188 14.47 2.88 -5.75
CA ILE A 188 14.27 3.36 -4.37
C ILE A 188 12.78 3.53 -4.14
N LEU A 189 12.15 2.53 -3.53
CA LEU A 189 10.72 2.44 -3.30
C LEU A 189 10.41 2.75 -1.82
N ASP A 190 10.38 4.05 -1.47
CA ASP A 190 10.07 4.51 -0.09
C ASP A 190 8.56 4.64 0.08
N TYR A 191 7.88 3.50 0.21
CA TYR A 191 6.45 3.45 0.41
C TYR A 191 6.06 3.83 1.85
N CYS A 192 5.04 4.69 1.98
CA CYS A 192 4.47 5.08 3.28
C CYS A 192 3.34 4.15 3.76
N GLY A 193 3.21 2.96 3.18
CA GLY A 193 2.14 2.00 3.46
C GLY A 193 2.65 0.61 3.80
N THR A 194 1.70 -0.31 3.96
CA THR A 194 1.95 -1.73 4.23
C THR A 194 2.17 -2.50 2.94
N ILE A 195 2.81 -3.66 3.02
CA ILE A 195 3.20 -4.48 1.86
C ILE A 195 2.04 -4.89 0.96
N ASP A 196 0.86 -5.15 1.53
CA ASP A 196 -0.34 -5.55 0.79
C ASP A 196 -0.79 -4.54 -0.27
N SER A 197 -0.49 -3.26 -0.05
CA SER A 197 -0.82 -2.18 -1.00
C SER A 197 0.13 -2.12 -2.21
N PHE A 198 1.28 -2.78 -2.12
CA PHE A 198 2.36 -2.66 -3.12
C PHE A 198 2.90 -4.02 -3.57
N TYR A 199 2.35 -5.12 -3.05
CA TYR A 199 2.85 -6.46 -3.31
C TYR A 199 2.89 -6.78 -4.81
N ASP A 200 1.77 -6.59 -5.49
CA ASP A 200 1.64 -6.89 -6.92
C ASP A 200 2.55 -6.02 -7.79
N GLU A 201 2.72 -4.75 -7.41
CA GLU A 201 3.61 -3.82 -8.12
C GLU A 201 5.08 -4.24 -7.98
N ILE A 202 5.51 -4.63 -6.78
CA ILE A 202 6.88 -5.09 -6.52
C ILE A 202 7.12 -6.45 -7.21
N ASP A 203 6.14 -7.34 -7.18
CA ASP A 203 6.19 -8.65 -7.83
C ASP A 203 6.33 -8.50 -9.36
N ASP A 204 5.57 -7.58 -9.97
CA ASP A 204 5.69 -7.27 -11.41
C ASP A 204 7.07 -6.72 -11.78
N ILE A 205 7.61 -5.79 -10.96
CA ILE A 205 8.97 -5.25 -11.15
C ILE A 205 10.01 -6.37 -11.18
N MET A 206 9.91 -7.31 -10.23
CA MET A 206 10.86 -8.42 -10.12
C MET A 206 10.69 -9.43 -11.26
N LYS A 207 9.46 -9.86 -11.55
CA LYS A 207 9.16 -10.80 -12.65
C LYS A 207 9.62 -10.33 -14.01
N ARG A 208 9.52 -9.02 -14.24
CA ARG A 208 9.94 -8.40 -15.50
C ARG A 208 11.41 -8.00 -15.51
N ASN A 209 12.13 -8.27 -14.44
CA ASN A 209 13.55 -7.95 -14.32
C ASN A 209 13.88 -6.48 -14.67
N LEU A 210 13.07 -5.53 -14.20
CA LEU A 210 13.23 -4.11 -14.55
C LEU A 210 14.52 -3.50 -14.02
N VAL A 211 15.10 -4.09 -12.98
CA VAL A 211 16.41 -3.70 -12.45
C VAL A 211 17.49 -4.55 -13.08
N LYS A 212 18.58 -3.92 -13.50
CA LYS A 212 19.74 -4.58 -14.13
C LYS A 212 20.38 -5.58 -13.18
N LYS A 213 21.05 -6.58 -13.75
CA LYS A 213 21.97 -7.46 -13.02
C LYS A 213 22.89 -6.66 -12.12
N ASP A 214 23.19 -7.13 -10.91
CA ASP A 214 23.94 -6.46 -9.85
C ASP A 214 23.31 -5.14 -9.35
N GLY A 215 22.14 -4.75 -9.86
CA GLY A 215 21.37 -3.62 -9.35
C GLY A 215 20.62 -3.98 -8.07
N CYS A 216 20.05 -3.00 -7.42
CA CYS A 216 19.27 -3.24 -6.20
C CYS A 216 17.91 -2.57 -6.20
N ILE A 217 16.96 -3.21 -5.54
CA ILE A 217 15.67 -2.65 -5.17
C ILE A 217 15.72 -2.38 -3.67
N THR A 218 15.51 -1.14 -3.26
CA THR A 218 15.36 -0.79 -1.86
C THR A 218 13.92 -0.50 -1.57
N ILE A 219 13.33 -1.19 -0.59
CA ILE A 219 11.90 -1.07 -0.25
C ILE A 219 11.79 -0.65 1.20
N THR A 220 11.08 0.46 1.45
CA THR A 220 10.72 0.89 2.80
C THR A 220 9.22 0.75 2.99
N LEU A 221 8.80 0.03 4.04
CA LEU A 221 7.40 -0.27 4.34
C LEU A 221 7.08 0.05 5.80
N SER A 222 5.85 0.44 6.07
CA SER A 222 5.37 0.53 7.45
C SER A 222 5.01 -0.86 7.99
N GLU A 223 5.44 -1.12 9.22
CA GLU A 223 5.09 -2.33 9.98
C GLU A 223 3.81 -2.03 10.79
N ASN A 224 2.67 -1.96 10.10
CA ASN A 224 1.39 -1.70 10.73
C ASN A 224 0.47 -2.92 10.66
N ASP A 225 0.57 -3.74 11.69
CA ASP A 225 -0.11 -5.02 11.83
C ASP A 225 -1.63 -4.95 11.70
N ARG A 226 -2.23 -3.89 12.23
CA ARG A 226 -3.68 -3.73 12.23
C ARG A 226 -4.20 -3.43 10.83
N LEU A 227 -3.51 -2.58 10.08
CA LEU A 227 -3.88 -2.23 8.71
C LEU A 227 -3.64 -3.43 7.78
N LEU A 228 -2.51 -4.10 7.90
CA LEU A 228 -2.18 -5.29 7.12
C LEU A 228 -3.21 -6.40 7.33
N ASN A 229 -3.52 -6.76 8.57
CA ASN A 229 -4.52 -7.77 8.88
C ASN A 229 -5.91 -7.40 8.36
N HIS A 230 -6.27 -6.12 8.39
CA HIS A 230 -7.53 -5.64 7.84
C HIS A 230 -7.57 -5.78 6.32
N SER A 231 -6.51 -5.39 5.65
CA SER A 231 -6.40 -5.43 4.18
C SER A 231 -6.37 -6.87 3.66
N LEU A 232 -5.56 -7.75 4.25
CA LEU A 232 -5.51 -9.17 3.89
C LEU A 232 -6.88 -9.86 4.04
N ARG A 233 -7.65 -9.51 5.07
CA ARG A 233 -9.03 -10.01 5.25
C ARG A 233 -10.00 -9.43 4.22
N MET A 234 -9.84 -8.17 3.83
CA MET A 234 -10.70 -7.52 2.84
C MET A 234 -10.47 -8.07 1.43
N ASN A 235 -9.25 -8.51 1.12
CA ASN A 235 -8.86 -9.07 -0.18
C ASN A 235 -9.10 -10.59 -0.28
N ASN A 236 -9.89 -11.17 0.64
CA ASN A 236 -10.26 -12.60 0.65
C ASN A 236 -9.06 -13.58 0.75
N TYR A 237 -7.90 -13.13 1.19
CA TYR A 237 -6.85 -14.08 1.58
C TYR A 237 -7.38 -14.90 2.76
N SER A 238 -7.53 -16.21 2.57
CA SER A 238 -8.02 -17.09 3.61
C SER A 238 -7.06 -17.05 4.81
N ASN A 239 -7.62 -17.19 6.02
CA ASN A 239 -6.79 -17.36 7.22
C ASN A 239 -5.75 -18.50 7.06
N THR A 240 -6.06 -19.48 6.22
CA THR A 240 -5.17 -20.59 5.87
C THR A 240 -3.98 -20.14 5.01
N TYR A 241 -4.19 -19.20 4.07
CA TYR A 241 -3.12 -18.63 3.27
C TYR A 241 -2.20 -17.77 4.15
N ILE A 242 -2.78 -16.90 4.97
CA ILE A 242 -2.04 -16.06 5.92
C ILE A 242 -1.24 -16.94 6.90
N LYS A 243 -1.83 -18.02 7.44
CA LYS A 243 -1.14 -18.99 8.30
C LYS A 243 -0.03 -19.75 7.58
N LYS A 244 -0.22 -20.15 6.32
CA LYS A 244 0.85 -20.77 5.51
C LYS A 244 2.00 -19.82 5.24
N CYS A 245 1.70 -18.57 4.93
CA CYS A 245 2.71 -17.53 4.71
C CYS A 245 3.51 -17.21 5.99
N CYS A 246 2.88 -17.34 7.16
CA CYS A 246 3.48 -17.03 8.46
C CYS A 246 4.00 -18.24 9.22
N MET A 247 4.18 -19.38 8.57
CA MET A 247 4.74 -20.62 9.16
C MET A 247 4.06 -21.08 10.47
N GLY A 248 2.76 -20.83 10.63
CA GLY A 248 1.94 -21.44 11.71
C GLY A 248 2.09 -20.81 13.10
N GLU A 249 2.85 -19.73 13.28
CA GLU A 249 2.91 -19.00 14.54
C GLU A 249 1.89 -17.85 14.56
N ASP A 250 1.44 -17.46 15.76
CA ASP A 250 0.54 -16.33 15.97
C ASP A 250 1.08 -15.09 15.26
N VAL A 251 0.28 -14.59 14.30
CA VAL A 251 0.65 -13.52 13.40
C VAL A 251 0.76 -12.21 14.16
N ASN A 252 1.88 -11.94 14.76
CA ASN A 252 2.30 -10.59 15.15
C ASN A 252 2.77 -9.90 13.86
N GLY A 253 2.10 -8.84 13.44
CA GLY A 253 2.21 -8.24 12.13
C GLY A 253 3.62 -7.84 11.65
N ALA A 254 4.55 -7.57 12.56
CA ALA A 254 5.96 -7.33 12.25
C ALA A 254 6.60 -8.46 11.44
N LYS A 255 6.23 -9.67 11.82
CA LYS A 255 6.67 -10.89 11.19
C LYS A 255 6.02 -11.04 9.81
N VAL A 256 4.73 -10.67 9.68
CA VAL A 256 3.98 -10.81 8.43
C VAL A 256 4.57 -9.96 7.29
N THR A 257 4.90 -8.70 7.52
CA THR A 257 5.52 -7.86 6.48
C THR A 257 6.86 -8.45 6.04
N GLY A 258 7.68 -8.88 6.99
CA GLY A 258 8.95 -9.52 6.71
C GLY A 258 8.80 -10.82 5.94
N ASP A 259 7.84 -11.64 6.30
CA ASP A 259 7.59 -12.93 5.68
C ASP A 259 7.01 -12.78 4.27
N LEU A 260 6.11 -11.82 4.04
CA LEU A 260 5.60 -11.52 2.69
C LEU A 260 6.69 -11.03 1.74
N VAL A 261 7.62 -10.19 2.21
CA VAL A 261 8.78 -9.79 1.38
C VAL A 261 9.72 -10.97 1.13
N ASN A 262 9.93 -11.87 2.11
CA ASN A 262 10.71 -13.09 1.90
C ASN A 262 10.07 -14.01 0.84
N ILE A 263 8.74 -14.19 0.90
CA ILE A 263 8.00 -15.00 -0.07
C ILE A 263 8.08 -14.38 -1.46
N LEU A 264 7.93 -13.06 -1.55
CA LEU A 264 8.02 -12.34 -2.81
C LEU A 264 9.39 -12.55 -3.46
N VAL A 265 10.48 -12.41 -2.70
CA VAL A 265 11.84 -12.64 -3.19
C VAL A 265 12.08 -14.12 -3.53
N TYR A 266 11.57 -15.04 -2.72
CA TYR A 266 11.67 -16.48 -2.98
C TYR A 266 10.96 -16.90 -4.28
N ASN A 267 9.81 -16.30 -4.58
CA ASN A 267 9.05 -16.58 -5.81
C ASN A 267 9.67 -15.94 -7.06
N ASN A 268 10.56 -14.99 -6.89
CA ASN A 268 11.27 -14.32 -7.98
C ASN A 268 12.74 -14.73 -7.96
N THR A 269 13.05 -15.87 -8.62
CA THR A 269 14.43 -16.35 -8.77
C THR A 269 15.28 -15.25 -9.42
N GLY A 270 16.54 -15.16 -9.02
CA GLY A 270 17.42 -14.07 -9.48
C GLY A 270 17.45 -12.84 -8.56
N TYR A 271 16.76 -12.88 -7.40
CA TYR A 271 16.82 -11.84 -6.38
C TYR A 271 17.18 -12.42 -5.01
N GLU A 272 17.92 -11.65 -4.21
CA GLU A 272 18.24 -11.99 -2.83
C GLU A 272 18.09 -10.79 -1.90
N ILE A 273 17.65 -11.01 -0.67
CA ILE A 273 17.64 -9.98 0.37
C ILE A 273 19.03 -9.90 1.01
N VAL A 274 19.79 -8.86 0.67
CA VAL A 274 21.15 -8.67 1.22
C VAL A 274 21.14 -7.95 2.56
N LYS A 275 20.08 -7.17 2.86
CA LYS A 275 19.98 -6.46 4.14
C LYS A 275 18.54 -6.17 4.53
N LYS A 276 18.29 -6.31 5.85
CA LYS A 276 17.06 -5.86 6.51
C LYS A 276 17.44 -4.88 7.62
N PHE A 277 16.67 -3.79 7.74
CA PHE A 277 16.85 -2.82 8.80
C PHE A 277 15.50 -2.32 9.30
N SER A 278 15.26 -2.44 10.61
CA SER A 278 14.07 -1.93 11.27
C SER A 278 14.38 -0.62 11.99
N TYR A 279 13.52 0.36 11.84
CA TYR A 279 13.65 1.64 12.53
C TYR A 279 12.28 2.22 12.89
N LYS A 280 12.28 3.19 13.77
CA LYS A 280 11.07 3.90 14.18
C LYS A 280 11.08 5.31 13.60
N ASP A 281 10.05 5.63 12.82
CA ASP A 281 9.80 6.98 12.33
C ASP A 281 8.62 7.56 13.12
N LYS A 282 8.92 8.47 14.06
CA LYS A 282 7.97 8.95 15.07
C LYS A 282 7.34 7.79 15.84
N THR A 283 6.08 7.48 15.56
CA THR A 283 5.32 6.39 16.20
C THR A 283 5.22 5.14 15.33
N VAL A 284 5.58 5.23 14.06
CA VAL A 284 5.45 4.15 13.10
C VAL A 284 6.75 3.36 13.03
N LYS A 285 6.64 2.04 13.16
CA LYS A 285 7.76 1.14 12.92
C LYS A 285 7.88 0.90 11.41
N MET A 286 9.08 1.05 10.89
CA MET A 286 9.41 0.95 9.48
C MET A 286 10.40 -0.18 9.25
N LEU A 287 10.26 -0.86 8.13
CA LEU A 287 11.17 -1.90 7.65
C LEU A 287 11.78 -1.47 6.33
N LEU A 288 13.11 -1.49 6.27
CA LEU A 288 13.89 -1.34 5.06
C LEU A 288 14.40 -2.71 4.62
N PHE A 289 14.16 -3.07 3.37
CA PHE A 289 14.75 -4.20 2.68
C PHE A 289 15.65 -3.70 1.56
N ILE A 290 16.84 -4.25 1.47
CA ILE A 290 17.74 -4.06 0.32
C ILE A 290 17.82 -5.42 -0.36
N ILE A 291 17.33 -5.46 -1.59
CA ILE A 291 17.19 -6.66 -2.42
C ILE A 291 18.09 -6.46 -3.63
N LYS A 292 19.00 -7.39 -3.85
CA LYS A 292 19.92 -7.36 -4.98
C LYS A 292 19.44 -8.31 -6.06
N ARG A 293 19.50 -7.89 -7.33
CA ARG A 293 19.39 -8.82 -8.44
C ARG A 293 20.71 -9.57 -8.60
N ILE A 294 20.62 -10.88 -8.48
CA ILE A 294 21.69 -11.83 -8.76
C ILE A 294 21.31 -12.53 -10.07
N ASP A 295 22.27 -12.80 -10.94
CA ASP A 295 21.98 -13.67 -12.08
C ASP A 295 22.30 -15.10 -11.68
N ASP A 296 21.50 -16.01 -12.22
CA ASP A 296 21.78 -17.44 -12.24
C ASP A 296 22.97 -17.76 -13.16
#